data_4aef667689bf8f83ffd7a0eb1c940282
#
_entry.id   4aef667689bf8f83ffd7a0eb1c940282
#
_cell.length_a   1.000
_cell.length_b   1.000
_cell.length_c   1.000
_cell.angle_alpha   90.00
_cell.angle_beta   90.00
_cell.angle_gamma   90.00
#
_symmetry.space_group_name_H-M   'P 1'
#
loop_
_entity.id
_entity.type
_entity.pdbx_description
1 polymer ?
#
loop_
_entity_poly.entity_id
_entity_poly.type
_entity_poly.pdbx_seq_one_letter_code
_entity_poly.pdbx_strand_id
1 'polypeptide(L)'
;MPKTDKRAYWMWLQRAFSYGSSKPKSICNRFDSIEEFYEGGIACWSRMSFISEGDVTSLSGYSLEQAEITLEYCEKMGYKVITPECEDYPELLWNIPDPPAVLYMRGDLPDLDKGLPVAIVGSRKTSDIMIKEAEKLSYEMSKSGANIISGGAVGVDTAAHRGAMMGGTPTIAVLGCGLDYPYLMENELLRQKIVSKGGALITEYPPNMGVQKGTFQTRNRIISGLSKGVLIVSAAKKSGTMITARRATEQNRDIFAVPGSPLIPTSEGPNSLIKDGAVPVTNGYDIIEYYGNVGVHKPAQAESGQISFKDEVKRVLPSYISKEGKMIFATLEPQPKHISEISFVTGLRPSQILTAVTELELCGIIQSYSGQRYSLKEK
;
A
#
# COMPACT_ATOMS: atom_id res chain seq x y z
N MET A 1 -29.69 -13.48 -29.91
CA MET A 1 -29.13 -12.34 -29.18
C MET A 1 -27.72 -12.72 -28.72
N PRO A 2 -26.73 -11.87 -28.76
CA PRO A 2 -25.45 -12.21 -28.14
C PRO A 2 -25.70 -12.55 -26.65
N LYS A 3 -25.00 -13.53 -26.12
CA LYS A 3 -25.15 -13.96 -24.75
C LYS A 3 -24.53 -12.83 -23.87
N THR A 4 -25.29 -12.31 -22.91
CA THR A 4 -24.80 -11.29 -21.96
C THR A 4 -23.55 -11.82 -21.26
N ASP A 5 -22.53 -10.96 -21.12
CA ASP A 5 -21.31 -11.31 -20.39
C ASP A 5 -21.64 -11.57 -18.92
N LYS A 6 -21.14 -12.68 -18.39
CA LYS A 6 -21.38 -13.07 -16.98
C LYS A 6 -20.95 -11.99 -15.98
N ARG A 7 -19.91 -11.24 -16.30
CA ARG A 7 -19.44 -10.14 -15.46
C ARG A 7 -20.50 -9.06 -15.26
N ALA A 8 -21.39 -8.84 -16.23
CA ALA A 8 -22.49 -7.87 -16.12
C ALA A 8 -23.49 -8.26 -15.01
N TYR A 9 -23.78 -9.55 -14.83
CA TYR A 9 -24.65 -10.00 -13.73
C TYR A 9 -24.02 -9.74 -12.34
N TRP A 10 -22.72 -9.94 -12.21
CA TRP A 10 -22.00 -9.62 -10.98
C TRP A 10 -21.97 -8.11 -10.70
N MET A 11 -21.79 -7.29 -11.73
CA MET A 11 -21.82 -5.82 -11.61
C MET A 11 -23.22 -5.34 -11.24
N TRP A 12 -24.27 -5.93 -11.83
CA TRP A 12 -25.66 -5.68 -11.43
C TRP A 12 -25.88 -6.04 -9.97
N LEU A 13 -25.45 -7.22 -9.54
CA LEU A 13 -25.60 -7.68 -8.16
C LEU A 13 -24.90 -6.76 -7.17
N GLN A 14 -23.66 -6.39 -7.43
CA GLN A 14 -22.91 -5.48 -6.55
C GLN A 14 -23.58 -4.11 -6.43
N ARG A 15 -24.14 -3.61 -7.52
CA ARG A 15 -24.82 -2.32 -7.52
C ARG A 15 -26.13 -2.34 -6.73
N ALA A 16 -26.82 -3.46 -6.73
CA ALA A 16 -28.08 -3.63 -5.98
C ALA A 16 -27.87 -3.72 -4.47
N PHE A 17 -26.72 -4.23 -4.02
CA PHE A 17 -26.38 -4.31 -2.60
C PHE A 17 -25.39 -3.23 -2.20
N SER A 18 -25.35 -2.92 -0.90
CA SER A 18 -24.34 -2.02 -0.37
C SER A 18 -22.93 -2.63 -0.47
N TYR A 19 -21.92 -1.80 -0.74
CA TYR A 19 -20.53 -2.24 -0.75
C TYR A 19 -20.13 -2.79 0.63
N GLY A 20 -19.43 -3.93 0.63
CA GLY A 20 -19.12 -4.67 1.86
C GLY A 20 -20.28 -5.55 2.35
N SER A 21 -21.29 -5.82 1.52
CA SER A 21 -22.35 -6.76 1.82
C SER A 21 -21.87 -8.20 1.66
N SER A 22 -22.28 -9.09 2.58
CA SER A 22 -22.07 -10.55 2.46
C SER A 22 -23.11 -11.24 1.57
N LYS A 23 -24.16 -10.52 1.15
CA LYS A 23 -25.27 -11.10 0.39
C LYS A 23 -24.87 -11.70 -0.95
N PRO A 24 -23.97 -11.11 -1.76
CA PRO A 24 -23.48 -11.73 -2.98
C PRO A 24 -22.92 -13.14 -2.74
N LYS A 25 -22.07 -13.32 -1.73
CA LYS A 25 -21.54 -14.63 -1.36
C LYS A 25 -22.62 -15.60 -0.90
N SER A 26 -23.61 -15.12 -0.15
CA SER A 26 -24.75 -15.93 0.29
C SER A 26 -25.63 -16.40 -0.86
N ILE A 27 -25.72 -15.60 -1.94
CA ILE A 27 -26.43 -15.97 -3.18
C ILE A 27 -25.66 -17.07 -3.91
N CYS A 28 -24.35 -16.90 -4.12
CA CYS A 28 -23.50 -17.89 -4.77
C CYS A 28 -23.51 -19.26 -4.08
N ASN A 29 -23.68 -19.29 -2.78
CA ASN A 29 -23.77 -20.54 -2.03
C ASN A 29 -25.12 -21.26 -2.21
N ARG A 30 -26.11 -20.67 -2.90
CA ARG A 30 -27.48 -21.21 -3.06
C ARG A 30 -27.91 -21.44 -4.49
N PHE A 31 -27.25 -20.84 -5.44
CA PHE A 31 -27.53 -20.92 -6.86
C PHE A 31 -26.32 -21.45 -7.59
N ASP A 32 -26.56 -22.22 -8.64
CA ASP A 32 -25.50 -22.76 -9.48
C ASP A 32 -24.82 -21.67 -10.34
N SER A 33 -25.54 -20.57 -10.58
CA SER A 33 -25.00 -19.39 -11.27
C SER A 33 -25.71 -18.10 -10.87
N ILE A 34 -25.07 -16.97 -11.11
CA ILE A 34 -25.69 -15.65 -10.91
C ILE A 34 -26.82 -15.38 -11.89
N GLU A 35 -26.72 -15.91 -13.09
CA GLU A 35 -27.77 -15.85 -14.12
C GLU A 35 -29.08 -16.48 -13.61
N GLU A 36 -28.98 -17.68 -12.99
CA GLU A 36 -30.14 -18.36 -12.40
C GLU A 36 -30.81 -17.48 -11.31
N PHE A 37 -30.01 -16.86 -10.46
CA PHE A 37 -30.55 -15.92 -9.46
C PHE A 37 -31.23 -14.72 -10.12
N TYR A 38 -30.67 -14.16 -11.19
CA TYR A 38 -31.25 -13.04 -11.92
C TYR A 38 -32.58 -13.44 -12.57
N GLU A 39 -32.63 -14.58 -13.27
CA GLU A 39 -33.80 -15.09 -13.99
C GLU A 39 -34.95 -15.46 -13.03
N GLY A 40 -34.63 -15.85 -11.79
CA GLY A 40 -35.62 -16.14 -10.76
C GLY A 40 -36.51 -14.96 -10.39
N GLY A 41 -36.03 -13.74 -10.59
CA GLY A 41 -36.76 -12.50 -10.44
C GLY A 41 -37.36 -12.28 -9.04
N ILE A 42 -38.29 -11.32 -8.95
CA ILE A 42 -38.90 -10.88 -7.69
C ILE A 42 -39.50 -12.04 -6.88
N ALA A 43 -40.16 -12.98 -7.57
CA ALA A 43 -40.81 -14.11 -6.90
C ALA A 43 -39.81 -15.03 -6.19
N CYS A 44 -38.61 -15.18 -6.73
CA CYS A 44 -37.52 -15.93 -6.13
C CYS A 44 -36.85 -15.11 -5.00
N TRP A 45 -36.46 -13.86 -5.26
CA TRP A 45 -35.76 -13.02 -4.31
C TRP A 45 -36.54 -12.78 -3.02
N SER A 46 -37.87 -12.52 -3.11
CA SER A 46 -38.75 -12.28 -1.96
C SER A 46 -38.94 -13.48 -1.02
N ARG A 47 -38.59 -14.69 -1.48
CA ARG A 47 -38.65 -15.90 -0.63
C ARG A 47 -37.41 -16.12 0.23
N MET A 48 -36.36 -15.35 0.00
CA MET A 48 -35.10 -15.52 0.72
C MET A 48 -35.09 -14.70 1.99
N SER A 49 -34.91 -15.33 3.13
CA SER A 49 -34.96 -14.68 4.46
C SER A 49 -33.89 -13.61 4.67
N PHE A 50 -32.77 -13.64 3.91
CA PHE A 50 -31.70 -12.66 4.00
C PHE A 50 -31.82 -11.52 2.96
N ILE A 51 -32.80 -11.56 2.06
CA ILE A 51 -33.12 -10.52 1.09
C ILE A 51 -34.29 -9.71 1.66
N SER A 52 -34.08 -8.42 1.93
CA SER A 52 -35.10 -7.50 2.42
C SER A 52 -35.94 -6.94 1.25
N GLU A 53 -37.12 -6.35 1.56
CA GLU A 53 -37.92 -5.64 0.55
C GLU A 53 -37.13 -4.51 -0.14
N GLY A 54 -36.25 -3.82 0.61
CA GLY A 54 -35.36 -2.80 0.07
C GLY A 54 -34.36 -3.37 -0.92
N ASP A 55 -33.83 -4.58 -0.67
CA ASP A 55 -32.96 -5.28 -1.60
C ASP A 55 -33.71 -5.68 -2.89
N VAL A 56 -34.94 -6.19 -2.77
CA VAL A 56 -35.79 -6.53 -3.93
C VAL A 56 -36.03 -5.28 -4.78
N THR A 57 -36.32 -4.15 -4.14
CA THR A 57 -36.49 -2.87 -4.84
C THR A 57 -35.20 -2.46 -5.57
N SER A 58 -34.06 -2.61 -4.92
CA SER A 58 -32.75 -2.29 -5.51
C SER A 58 -32.41 -3.22 -6.70
N LEU A 59 -32.62 -4.53 -6.52
CA LEU A 59 -32.40 -5.54 -7.58
C LEU A 59 -33.26 -5.25 -8.82
N SER A 60 -34.53 -4.84 -8.61
CA SER A 60 -35.47 -4.48 -9.69
C SER A 60 -35.14 -3.12 -10.31
N GLY A 61 -34.50 -2.22 -9.57
CA GLY A 61 -34.20 -0.86 -9.99
C GLY A 61 -32.97 -0.73 -10.90
N TYR A 62 -32.14 -1.76 -10.98
CA TYR A 62 -30.93 -1.77 -11.83
C TYR A 62 -31.11 -2.72 -13.01
N SER A 63 -30.77 -2.24 -14.23
CA SER A 63 -30.80 -3.05 -15.43
C SER A 63 -29.42 -3.66 -15.74
N LEU A 64 -29.40 -4.83 -16.37
CA LEU A 64 -28.17 -5.42 -16.92
C LEU A 64 -27.52 -4.51 -17.98
N GLU A 65 -28.33 -3.79 -18.78
CA GLU A 65 -27.83 -2.84 -19.78
C GLU A 65 -26.88 -1.78 -19.16
N GLN A 66 -27.19 -1.28 -17.95
CA GLN A 66 -26.31 -0.35 -17.26
C GLN A 66 -24.98 -0.99 -16.82
N ALA A 67 -25.01 -2.27 -16.49
CA ALA A 67 -23.81 -3.03 -16.17
C ALA A 67 -22.98 -3.27 -17.45
N GLU A 68 -23.61 -3.63 -18.56
CA GLU A 68 -22.95 -3.81 -19.85
C GLU A 68 -22.29 -2.52 -20.34
N ILE A 69 -22.96 -1.37 -20.27
CA ILE A 69 -22.37 -0.05 -20.60
C ILE A 69 -21.14 0.24 -19.73
N THR A 70 -21.19 -0.10 -18.45
CA THR A 70 -20.04 0.12 -17.55
C THR A 70 -18.90 -0.86 -17.90
N LEU A 71 -19.22 -2.08 -18.29
CA LEU A 71 -18.23 -3.07 -18.71
C LEU A 71 -17.53 -2.65 -20.00
N GLU A 72 -18.28 -2.21 -21.02
CA GLU A 72 -17.74 -1.66 -22.26
C GLU A 72 -16.84 -0.45 -22.00
N TYR A 73 -17.25 0.42 -21.07
CA TYR A 73 -16.41 1.55 -20.66
C TYR A 73 -15.07 1.07 -20.05
N CYS A 74 -15.11 0.09 -19.16
CA CYS A 74 -13.89 -0.48 -18.57
C CYS A 74 -12.97 -1.06 -19.65
N GLU A 75 -13.51 -1.82 -20.59
CA GLU A 75 -12.74 -2.42 -21.69
C GLU A 75 -12.09 -1.35 -22.57
N LYS A 76 -12.83 -0.29 -22.92
CA LYS A 76 -12.32 0.85 -23.68
C LYS A 76 -11.19 1.58 -22.95
N MET A 77 -11.26 1.68 -21.62
CA MET A 77 -10.23 2.31 -20.78
C MET A 77 -9.06 1.38 -20.46
N GLY A 78 -9.12 0.11 -20.87
CA GLY A 78 -8.12 -0.91 -20.55
C GLY A 78 -8.16 -1.37 -19.09
N TYR A 79 -9.31 -1.20 -18.41
CA TYR A 79 -9.53 -1.72 -17.07
C TYR A 79 -10.02 -3.16 -17.13
N LYS A 80 -9.47 -4.00 -16.27
CA LYS A 80 -9.97 -5.36 -16.07
C LYS A 80 -11.12 -5.33 -15.06
N VAL A 81 -12.16 -6.11 -15.33
CA VAL A 81 -13.29 -6.36 -14.42
C VAL A 81 -13.20 -7.81 -13.99
N ILE A 82 -12.91 -8.03 -12.71
CA ILE A 82 -12.69 -9.36 -12.13
C ILE A 82 -13.86 -9.67 -11.19
N THR A 83 -14.43 -10.84 -11.36
CA THR A 83 -15.54 -11.37 -10.57
C THR A 83 -15.17 -12.73 -9.97
N PRO A 84 -15.87 -13.24 -8.96
CA PRO A 84 -15.54 -14.53 -8.34
C PRO A 84 -15.49 -15.73 -9.27
N GLU A 85 -16.08 -15.65 -10.46
CA GLU A 85 -16.00 -16.71 -11.49
C GLU A 85 -14.73 -16.59 -12.37
N CYS A 86 -13.95 -15.51 -12.24
CA CYS A 86 -12.70 -15.34 -12.97
C CYS A 86 -11.56 -16.09 -12.26
N GLU A 87 -10.70 -16.76 -13.02
CA GLU A 87 -9.51 -17.45 -12.48
C GLU A 87 -8.56 -16.50 -11.71
N ASP A 88 -8.54 -15.24 -12.11
CA ASP A 88 -7.70 -14.21 -11.48
C ASP A 88 -8.30 -13.66 -10.17
N TYR A 89 -9.48 -14.12 -9.72
CA TYR A 89 -10.04 -13.65 -8.45
C TYR A 89 -9.32 -14.33 -7.29
N PRO A 90 -8.64 -13.57 -6.37
CA PRO A 90 -7.83 -14.17 -5.33
C PRO A 90 -8.65 -15.02 -4.35
N GLU A 91 -8.24 -16.26 -4.11
CA GLU A 91 -8.91 -17.18 -3.18
C GLU A 91 -8.92 -16.59 -1.74
N LEU A 92 -7.80 -15.99 -1.33
CA LEU A 92 -7.71 -15.29 -0.04
C LEU A 92 -8.84 -14.26 0.15
N LEU A 93 -9.17 -13.51 -0.92
CA LEU A 93 -10.22 -12.50 -0.87
C LEU A 93 -11.62 -13.11 -0.91
N TRP A 94 -11.83 -14.20 -1.64
CA TRP A 94 -13.12 -14.91 -1.65
C TRP A 94 -13.47 -15.48 -0.27
N ASN A 95 -12.46 -15.85 0.50
CA ASN A 95 -12.64 -16.47 1.81
C ASN A 95 -13.01 -15.51 2.94
N ILE A 96 -13.01 -14.18 2.74
CA ILE A 96 -13.51 -13.25 3.76
C ILE A 96 -15.04 -13.31 3.90
N PRO A 97 -15.63 -12.85 5.02
CA PRO A 97 -17.09 -12.88 5.22
C PRO A 97 -17.89 -12.11 4.19
N ASP A 98 -17.33 -11.00 3.69
CA ASP A 98 -17.98 -10.03 2.82
C ASP A 98 -17.10 -9.69 1.58
N PRO A 99 -16.77 -10.69 0.71
CA PRO A 99 -15.92 -10.46 -0.45
C PRO A 99 -16.60 -9.51 -1.45
N PRO A 100 -15.85 -8.66 -2.16
CA PRO A 100 -16.42 -7.84 -3.23
C PRO A 100 -16.91 -8.72 -4.38
N ALA A 101 -18.12 -8.45 -4.88
CA ALA A 101 -18.66 -9.15 -6.03
C ALA A 101 -17.96 -8.78 -7.34
N VAL A 102 -17.36 -7.58 -7.38
CA VAL A 102 -16.61 -7.08 -8.54
C VAL A 102 -15.37 -6.34 -8.05
N LEU A 103 -14.26 -6.55 -8.75
CA LEU A 103 -13.06 -5.72 -8.65
C LEU A 103 -12.79 -5.05 -10.01
N TYR A 104 -12.65 -3.75 -9.99
CA TYR A 104 -12.14 -2.95 -11.11
C TYR A 104 -10.64 -2.79 -10.94
N MET A 105 -9.86 -3.09 -11.97
CA MET A 105 -8.41 -3.12 -11.88
C MET A 105 -7.73 -2.41 -13.04
N ARG A 106 -6.66 -1.67 -12.73
CA ARG A 106 -5.68 -1.14 -13.68
C ARG A 106 -4.31 -1.72 -13.34
N GLY A 107 -3.64 -2.33 -14.32
CA GLY A 107 -2.41 -3.10 -14.12
C GLY A 107 -2.68 -4.59 -13.97
N ASP A 108 -1.79 -5.32 -13.31
CA ASP A 108 -1.84 -6.77 -13.19
C ASP A 108 -1.68 -7.22 -11.74
N LEU A 109 -2.51 -8.19 -11.31
CA LEU A 109 -2.34 -8.85 -10.01
C LEU A 109 -1.27 -9.95 -10.16
N PRO A 110 -0.28 -9.96 -9.27
CA PRO A 110 0.55 -11.15 -9.11
C PRO A 110 -0.28 -12.32 -8.56
N ASP A 111 0.21 -13.53 -8.71
CA ASP A 111 -0.40 -14.72 -8.10
C ASP A 111 -0.25 -14.64 -6.56
N LEU A 112 -1.25 -14.07 -5.89
CA LEU A 112 -1.24 -13.85 -4.44
C LEU A 112 -1.40 -15.15 -3.67
N ASP A 113 -2.05 -16.16 -4.25
CA ASP A 113 -2.34 -17.41 -3.58
C ASP A 113 -1.08 -18.26 -3.43
N LYS A 114 -0.17 -18.22 -4.42
CA LYS A 114 1.16 -18.86 -4.36
C LYS A 114 2.21 -17.99 -3.66
N GLY A 115 1.99 -16.67 -3.61
CA GLY A 115 2.92 -15.71 -3.01
C GLY A 115 2.80 -15.56 -1.49
N LEU A 116 3.52 -14.56 -0.98
CA LEU A 116 3.38 -14.07 0.39
C LEU A 116 2.83 -12.63 0.35
N PRO A 117 1.51 -12.46 0.21
CA PRO A 117 0.90 -11.13 0.28
C PRO A 117 0.84 -10.64 1.72
N VAL A 118 1.41 -9.45 1.98
CA VAL A 118 1.42 -8.78 3.28
C VAL A 118 0.89 -7.37 3.14
N ALA A 119 -0.11 -7.03 3.95
CA ALA A 119 -0.58 -5.66 4.03
C ALA A 119 0.32 -4.81 4.94
N ILE A 120 0.63 -3.59 4.52
CA ILE A 120 1.28 -2.58 5.36
C ILE A 120 0.35 -1.38 5.44
N VAL A 121 -0.05 -1.02 6.65
CA VAL A 121 -0.96 0.09 6.88
C VAL A 121 -0.52 0.96 8.05
N GLY A 122 -0.92 2.24 8.03
CA GLY A 122 -0.58 3.13 9.11
C GLY A 122 -1.19 4.53 8.96
N SER A 123 -0.72 5.43 9.79
CA SER A 123 -1.20 6.81 9.84
C SER A 123 -0.84 7.58 8.54
N ARG A 124 -1.79 8.42 8.10
CA ARG A 124 -1.54 9.41 7.04
C ARG A 124 -0.66 10.57 7.51
N LYS A 125 -0.68 10.83 8.83
CA LYS A 125 0.15 11.85 9.51
C LYS A 125 0.95 11.16 10.59
N THR A 126 2.22 10.94 10.34
CA THR A 126 3.16 10.34 11.28
C THR A 126 4.54 10.99 11.13
N SER A 127 5.50 10.65 11.98
CA SER A 127 6.85 11.19 11.89
C SER A 127 7.63 10.65 10.69
N ASP A 128 8.63 11.38 10.21
CA ASP A 128 9.52 10.96 9.14
C ASP A 128 10.25 9.65 9.49
N ILE A 129 10.52 9.41 10.77
CA ILE A 129 11.11 8.16 11.25
C ILE A 129 10.20 6.98 10.93
N MET A 130 8.89 7.10 11.21
CA MET A 130 7.92 6.03 10.94
C MET A 130 7.69 5.84 9.43
N ILE A 131 7.81 6.91 8.63
CA ILE A 131 7.76 6.82 7.18
C ILE A 131 8.96 6.02 6.64
N LYS A 132 10.17 6.37 7.08
CA LYS A 132 11.41 5.63 6.73
C LYS A 132 11.35 4.18 7.19
N GLU A 133 10.81 3.92 8.38
CA GLU A 133 10.62 2.56 8.90
C GLU A 133 9.66 1.74 8.03
N ALA A 134 8.50 2.31 7.65
CA ALA A 134 7.56 1.66 6.76
C ALA A 134 8.18 1.33 5.40
N GLU A 135 8.96 2.26 4.82
CA GLU A 135 9.65 2.07 3.56
C GLU A 135 10.71 0.97 3.65
N LYS A 136 11.52 0.97 4.72
CA LYS A 136 12.55 -0.05 5.00
C LYS A 136 11.93 -1.43 5.16
N LEU A 137 10.92 -1.58 6.05
CA LEU A 137 10.25 -2.85 6.28
C LEU A 137 9.63 -3.42 5.00
N SER A 138 8.97 -2.55 4.22
CA SER A 138 8.42 -2.91 2.92
C SER A 138 9.49 -3.37 1.93
N TYR A 139 10.61 -2.66 1.85
CA TYR A 139 11.75 -3.02 1.01
C TYR A 139 12.33 -4.40 1.37
N GLU A 140 12.57 -4.65 2.65
CA GLU A 140 13.13 -5.91 3.15
C GLU A 140 12.20 -7.09 2.83
N MET A 141 10.90 -6.96 3.07
CA MET A 141 9.90 -7.98 2.73
C MET A 141 9.80 -8.20 1.21
N SER A 142 9.73 -7.14 0.42
CA SER A 142 9.66 -7.21 -1.03
C SER A 142 10.93 -7.85 -1.62
N LYS A 143 12.11 -7.46 -1.13
CA LYS A 143 13.39 -8.08 -1.54
C LYS A 143 13.42 -9.58 -1.27
N SER A 144 12.68 -10.03 -0.28
CA SER A 144 12.49 -11.45 0.06
C SER A 144 11.32 -12.10 -0.71
N GLY A 145 10.71 -11.42 -1.67
CA GLY A 145 9.67 -11.96 -2.55
C GLY A 145 8.23 -11.75 -2.06
N ALA A 146 8.00 -11.05 -0.94
CA ALA A 146 6.65 -10.76 -0.48
C ALA A 146 5.98 -9.69 -1.34
N ASN A 147 4.69 -9.86 -1.65
CA ASN A 147 3.88 -8.86 -2.34
C ASN A 147 3.27 -7.89 -1.31
N ILE A 148 3.53 -6.61 -1.48
CA ILE A 148 3.04 -5.59 -0.54
C ILE A 148 1.72 -5.02 -1.01
N ILE A 149 0.73 -5.02 -0.10
CA ILE A 149 -0.60 -4.49 -0.32
C ILE A 149 -0.81 -3.30 0.61
N SER A 150 -1.36 -2.20 0.09
CA SER A 150 -1.68 -1.04 0.91
C SER A 150 -2.82 -0.22 0.31
N GLY A 151 -3.17 0.89 0.94
CA GLY A 151 -4.34 1.68 0.56
C GLY A 151 -4.08 2.83 -0.40
N GLY A 152 -2.85 3.07 -0.83
CA GLY A 152 -2.51 4.17 -1.73
C GLY A 152 -2.71 5.57 -1.15
N ALA A 153 -2.90 5.70 0.17
CA ALA A 153 -3.02 6.98 0.85
C ALA A 153 -1.64 7.62 1.08
N VAL A 154 -1.62 8.91 1.46
CA VAL A 154 -0.38 9.56 1.91
C VAL A 154 0.12 8.92 3.21
N GLY A 155 1.39 9.13 3.54
CA GLY A 155 2.00 8.62 4.77
C GLY A 155 2.51 7.19 4.63
N VAL A 156 2.16 6.32 5.56
CA VAL A 156 2.65 4.93 5.62
C VAL A 156 2.34 4.14 4.34
N ASP A 157 1.14 4.28 3.76
CA ASP A 157 0.78 3.56 2.54
C ASP A 157 1.70 3.94 1.36
N THR A 158 1.99 5.25 1.21
CA THR A 158 2.95 5.73 0.20
C THR A 158 4.35 5.14 0.41
N ALA A 159 4.83 5.12 1.66
CA ALA A 159 6.13 4.56 2.02
C ALA A 159 6.18 3.04 1.74
N ALA A 160 5.12 2.33 2.09
CA ALA A 160 4.98 0.90 1.80
C ALA A 160 5.11 0.59 0.30
N HIS A 161 4.39 1.33 -0.54
CA HIS A 161 4.49 1.14 -2.00
C HIS A 161 5.88 1.48 -2.55
N ARG A 162 6.54 2.53 -2.04
CA ARG A 162 7.90 2.88 -2.44
C ARG A 162 8.89 1.78 -2.08
N GLY A 163 8.86 1.32 -0.83
CA GLY A 163 9.71 0.22 -0.37
C GLY A 163 9.53 -1.05 -1.21
N ALA A 164 8.28 -1.43 -1.50
CA ALA A 164 7.97 -2.59 -2.34
C ALA A 164 8.58 -2.46 -3.75
N MET A 165 8.37 -1.32 -4.41
CA MET A 165 8.93 -1.10 -5.75
C MET A 165 10.48 -1.07 -5.77
N MET A 166 11.12 -0.65 -4.67
CA MET A 166 12.57 -0.70 -4.50
C MET A 166 13.06 -2.13 -4.27
N GLY A 167 12.29 -2.96 -3.56
CA GLY A 167 12.57 -4.37 -3.30
C GLY A 167 12.39 -5.27 -4.52
N GLY A 168 11.58 -4.84 -5.50
CA GLY A 168 11.45 -5.48 -6.81
C GLY A 168 10.20 -6.33 -7.00
N THR A 169 9.32 -6.50 -5.98
CA THR A 169 8.04 -7.19 -6.18
C THR A 169 6.93 -6.21 -6.60
N PRO A 170 5.95 -6.67 -7.39
CA PRO A 170 4.74 -5.93 -7.65
C PRO A 170 4.00 -5.57 -6.35
N THR A 171 3.48 -4.34 -6.27
CA THR A 171 2.68 -3.87 -5.14
C THR A 171 1.26 -3.53 -5.58
N ILE A 172 0.29 -3.73 -4.69
CA ILE A 172 -1.12 -3.55 -4.97
C ILE A 172 -1.68 -2.40 -4.12
N ALA A 173 -2.20 -1.37 -4.78
CA ALA A 173 -2.92 -0.29 -4.11
C ALA A 173 -4.43 -0.52 -4.21
N VAL A 174 -5.08 -0.72 -3.07
CA VAL A 174 -6.54 -0.82 -2.98
C VAL A 174 -7.10 0.58 -2.78
N LEU A 175 -8.01 1.02 -3.64
CA LEU A 175 -8.54 2.39 -3.59
C LEU A 175 -9.94 2.42 -2.95
N GLY A 176 -10.27 3.52 -2.27
CA GLY A 176 -11.58 3.78 -1.67
C GLY A 176 -12.49 4.63 -2.55
N CYS A 177 -12.23 4.67 -3.87
CA CYS A 177 -13.00 5.37 -4.90
C CYS A 177 -12.76 4.67 -6.25
N GLY A 178 -13.51 5.05 -7.27
CA GLY A 178 -13.31 4.56 -8.63
C GLY A 178 -11.96 4.95 -9.22
N LEU A 179 -11.51 4.21 -10.23
CA LEU A 179 -10.19 4.37 -10.86
C LEU A 179 -9.99 5.74 -11.53
N ASP A 180 -11.08 6.34 -12.03
CA ASP A 180 -11.06 7.64 -12.73
C ASP A 180 -11.32 8.83 -11.80
N TYR A 181 -11.68 8.56 -10.53
CA TYR A 181 -11.98 9.64 -9.62
C TYR A 181 -10.70 10.35 -9.17
N PRO A 182 -10.59 11.68 -9.33
CA PRO A 182 -9.39 12.45 -9.00
C PRO A 182 -9.23 12.62 -7.48
N TYR A 183 -8.75 11.58 -6.82
CA TYR A 183 -8.50 11.56 -5.38
C TYR A 183 -7.00 11.48 -5.09
N LEU A 184 -6.52 12.28 -4.12
CA LEU A 184 -5.10 12.37 -3.74
C LEU A 184 -4.19 12.52 -4.98
N MET A 185 -4.35 13.63 -5.70
CA MET A 185 -3.57 13.93 -6.90
C MET A 185 -2.06 13.95 -6.64
N GLU A 186 -1.63 14.26 -5.42
CA GLU A 186 -0.23 14.16 -4.96
C GLU A 186 0.35 12.73 -5.07
N ASN A 187 -0.50 11.71 -5.04
CA ASN A 187 -0.11 10.30 -5.22
C ASN A 187 -0.34 9.77 -6.65
N GLU A 188 -0.71 10.63 -7.61
CA GLU A 188 -0.97 10.18 -8.99
C GLU A 188 0.29 9.58 -9.63
N LEU A 189 1.44 10.23 -9.48
CA LEU A 189 2.72 9.70 -9.96
C LEU A 189 3.09 8.36 -9.30
N LEU A 190 2.75 8.17 -8.03
CA LEU A 190 2.94 6.89 -7.34
C LEU A 190 2.07 5.82 -7.97
N ARG A 191 0.79 6.09 -8.21
CA ARG A 191 -0.14 5.16 -8.85
C ARG A 191 0.32 4.73 -10.24
N GLN A 192 0.78 5.67 -11.05
CA GLN A 192 1.35 5.38 -12.37
C GLN A 192 2.59 4.49 -12.27
N LYS A 193 3.49 4.76 -11.29
CA LYS A 193 4.67 3.95 -11.04
C LYS A 193 4.32 2.53 -10.59
N ILE A 194 3.30 2.36 -9.73
CA ILE A 194 2.83 1.03 -9.31
C ILE A 194 2.47 0.20 -10.54
N VAL A 195 1.64 0.73 -11.43
CA VAL A 195 1.22 0.03 -12.65
C VAL A 195 2.40 -0.23 -13.58
N SER A 196 3.25 0.77 -13.83
CA SER A 196 4.40 0.62 -14.73
C SER A 196 5.47 -0.36 -14.22
N LYS A 197 5.46 -0.68 -12.91
CA LYS A 197 6.33 -1.68 -12.28
C LYS A 197 5.65 -3.06 -12.13
N GLY A 198 4.57 -3.31 -12.86
CA GLY A 198 3.87 -4.58 -12.89
C GLY A 198 2.94 -4.83 -11.70
N GLY A 199 2.62 -3.78 -10.93
CA GLY A 199 1.62 -3.83 -9.86
C GLY A 199 0.22 -3.44 -10.34
N ALA A 200 -0.71 -3.35 -9.40
CA ALA A 200 -2.11 -3.06 -9.67
C ALA A 200 -2.70 -1.95 -8.80
N LEU A 201 -3.62 -1.20 -9.38
CA LEU A 201 -4.61 -0.40 -8.67
C LEU A 201 -5.92 -1.14 -8.73
N ILE A 202 -6.53 -1.43 -7.58
CA ILE A 202 -7.80 -2.16 -7.52
C ILE A 202 -8.82 -1.43 -6.66
N THR A 203 -10.07 -1.58 -7.00
CA THR A 203 -11.20 -1.04 -6.24
C THR A 203 -12.46 -1.86 -6.47
N GLU A 204 -13.38 -1.87 -5.52
CA GLU A 204 -14.72 -2.42 -5.70
C GLU A 204 -15.72 -1.38 -6.24
N TYR A 205 -15.29 -0.13 -6.38
CA TYR A 205 -16.16 0.97 -6.80
C TYR A 205 -16.10 1.18 -8.32
N PRO A 206 -17.24 1.44 -9.00
CA PRO A 206 -17.24 1.75 -10.43
C PRO A 206 -16.29 2.90 -10.79
N PRO A 207 -15.74 2.94 -12.01
CA PRO A 207 -14.64 3.83 -12.40
C PRO A 207 -14.80 5.29 -11.98
N ASN A 208 -15.98 5.86 -12.15
CA ASN A 208 -16.25 7.28 -11.85
C ASN A 208 -16.81 7.54 -10.46
N MET A 209 -16.91 6.52 -9.59
CA MET A 209 -17.48 6.69 -8.27
C MET A 209 -16.53 7.46 -7.35
N GLY A 210 -17.03 8.60 -6.82
CA GLY A 210 -16.30 9.45 -5.88
C GLY A 210 -16.23 8.88 -4.47
N VAL A 211 -15.42 9.54 -3.64
CA VAL A 211 -15.33 9.25 -2.21
C VAL A 211 -16.64 9.57 -1.52
N GLN A 212 -17.14 8.63 -0.73
CA GLN A 212 -18.32 8.78 0.12
C GLN A 212 -17.99 8.44 1.57
N LYS A 213 -18.90 8.80 2.49
CA LYS A 213 -18.76 8.44 3.91
C LYS A 213 -18.69 6.91 4.05
N GLY A 214 -17.61 6.41 4.64
CA GLY A 214 -17.44 4.98 4.90
C GLY A 214 -16.64 4.22 3.82
N THR A 215 -16.46 4.74 2.59
CA THR A 215 -15.76 3.99 1.51
C THR A 215 -14.35 3.53 1.91
N PHE A 216 -13.61 4.33 2.66
CA PHE A 216 -12.28 3.92 3.14
C PHE A 216 -12.34 2.80 4.18
N GLN A 217 -13.36 2.81 5.05
CA GLN A 217 -13.53 1.76 6.06
C GLN A 217 -13.96 0.44 5.40
N THR A 218 -14.87 0.52 4.45
CA THR A 218 -15.32 -0.63 3.66
C THR A 218 -14.17 -1.21 2.84
N ARG A 219 -13.38 -0.35 2.17
CA ARG A 219 -12.21 -0.76 1.39
C ARG A 219 -11.17 -1.51 2.22
N ASN A 220 -10.95 -1.14 3.48
CA ASN A 220 -9.90 -1.72 4.32
C ASN A 220 -10.04 -3.25 4.48
N ARG A 221 -11.27 -3.81 4.41
CA ARG A 221 -11.47 -5.26 4.41
C ARG A 221 -10.85 -5.96 3.20
N ILE A 222 -10.71 -5.25 2.08
CA ILE A 222 -10.07 -5.79 0.86
C ILE A 222 -8.55 -5.80 1.05
N ILE A 223 -7.98 -4.78 1.70
CA ILE A 223 -6.54 -4.76 2.01
C ILE A 223 -6.17 -5.98 2.86
N SER A 224 -6.87 -6.19 3.97
CA SER A 224 -6.63 -7.35 4.83
C SER A 224 -7.04 -8.66 4.15
N GLY A 225 -8.12 -8.66 3.37
CA GLY A 225 -8.64 -9.83 2.67
C GLY A 225 -7.69 -10.41 1.62
N LEU A 226 -6.92 -9.57 0.95
CA LEU A 226 -5.90 -9.96 -0.02
C LEU A 226 -4.59 -10.45 0.62
N SER A 227 -4.46 -10.35 1.94
CA SER A 227 -3.19 -10.56 2.65
C SER A 227 -3.25 -11.77 3.57
N LYS A 228 -2.10 -12.44 3.77
CA LYS A 228 -1.93 -13.47 4.81
C LYS A 228 -1.77 -12.81 6.18
N GLY A 229 -1.09 -11.67 6.23
CA GLY A 229 -0.89 -10.89 7.45
C GLY A 229 -0.92 -9.39 7.22
N VAL A 230 -1.15 -8.64 8.29
CA VAL A 230 -1.28 -7.18 8.27
C VAL A 230 -0.31 -6.55 9.26
N LEU A 231 0.65 -5.77 8.75
CA LEU A 231 1.60 -4.99 9.53
C LEU A 231 1.05 -3.60 9.82
N ILE A 232 0.89 -3.28 11.10
CA ILE A 232 0.51 -1.96 11.60
C ILE A 232 1.78 -1.21 12.00
N VAL A 233 2.18 -0.22 11.19
CA VAL A 233 3.39 0.57 11.43
C VAL A 233 3.14 1.69 12.42
N SER A 234 2.07 2.45 12.25
CA SER A 234 1.72 3.56 13.13
C SER A 234 0.22 3.80 13.15
N ALA A 235 -0.34 4.01 14.33
CA ALA A 235 -1.77 4.26 14.50
C ALA A 235 -2.06 4.89 15.87
N ALA A 236 -2.88 5.94 15.92
CA ALA A 236 -3.51 6.32 17.17
C ALA A 236 -4.56 5.26 17.56
N LYS A 237 -4.84 5.12 18.86
CA LYS A 237 -5.77 4.10 19.39
C LYS A 237 -7.16 4.11 18.75
N LYS A 238 -7.66 5.32 18.42
CA LYS A 238 -8.94 5.51 17.70
C LYS A 238 -8.67 6.03 16.29
N SER A 239 -8.20 5.15 15.38
CA SER A 239 -7.88 5.54 14.00
C SER A 239 -8.47 4.57 12.98
N GLY A 240 -8.54 5.00 11.72
CA GLY A 240 -8.95 4.15 10.60
C GLY A 240 -8.05 2.92 10.41
N THR A 241 -6.76 3.03 10.77
CA THR A 241 -5.79 1.91 10.74
C THR A 241 -6.20 0.80 11.71
N MET A 242 -6.70 1.14 12.90
CA MET A 242 -7.19 0.15 13.87
C MET A 242 -8.45 -0.58 13.39
N ILE A 243 -9.23 0.03 12.48
CA ILE A 243 -10.34 -0.66 11.80
C ILE A 243 -9.79 -1.76 10.89
N THR A 244 -8.68 -1.50 10.18
CA THR A 244 -8.02 -2.53 9.34
C THR A 244 -7.53 -3.69 10.19
N ALA A 245 -6.91 -3.42 11.35
CA ALA A 245 -6.47 -4.47 12.28
C ALA A 245 -7.65 -5.34 12.75
N ARG A 246 -8.79 -4.71 13.11
CA ARG A 246 -10.01 -5.46 13.49
C ARG A 246 -10.52 -6.33 12.34
N ARG A 247 -10.59 -5.77 11.10
CA ARG A 247 -11.01 -6.54 9.92
C ARG A 247 -10.09 -7.72 9.66
N ALA A 248 -8.78 -7.53 9.83
CA ALA A 248 -7.81 -8.61 9.72
C ALA A 248 -8.07 -9.73 10.73
N THR A 249 -8.35 -9.39 12.00
CA THR A 249 -8.74 -10.38 13.03
C THR A 249 -10.03 -11.11 12.66
N GLU A 250 -11.09 -10.39 12.21
CA GLU A 250 -12.35 -10.98 11.76
C GLU A 250 -12.18 -11.92 10.56
N GLN A 251 -11.11 -11.73 9.79
CA GLN A 251 -10.76 -12.52 8.61
C GLN A 251 -9.70 -13.61 8.89
N ASN A 252 -9.34 -13.85 10.15
CA ASN A 252 -8.29 -14.79 10.57
C ASN A 252 -6.93 -14.50 9.91
N ARG A 253 -6.54 -13.20 9.80
CA ARG A 253 -5.23 -12.79 9.32
C ARG A 253 -4.30 -12.52 10.49
N ASP A 254 -3.02 -12.86 10.32
CA ASP A 254 -2.01 -12.56 11.32
C ASP A 254 -1.83 -11.05 11.48
N ILE A 255 -1.66 -10.61 12.72
CA ILE A 255 -1.43 -9.20 13.02
C ILE A 255 0.01 -9.02 13.46
N PHE A 256 0.68 -8.12 12.78
CA PHE A 256 2.03 -7.66 13.08
C PHE A 256 2.00 -6.20 13.47
N ALA A 257 2.88 -5.78 14.38
CA ALA A 257 2.90 -4.40 14.82
C ALA A 257 4.34 -3.91 15.10
N VAL A 258 4.66 -2.71 14.67
CA VAL A 258 5.94 -2.06 14.96
C VAL A 258 5.89 -1.51 16.38
N PRO A 259 6.75 -1.96 17.30
CA PRO A 259 6.82 -1.40 18.65
C PRO A 259 7.36 0.03 18.60
N GLY A 260 6.83 0.90 19.45
CA GLY A 260 7.28 2.28 19.50
C GLY A 260 7.20 2.88 20.90
N SER A 261 7.78 4.09 21.07
CA SER A 261 7.75 4.79 22.35
C SER A 261 6.31 5.08 22.77
N PRO A 262 5.94 4.80 24.03
CA PRO A 262 4.62 5.13 24.56
C PRO A 262 4.37 6.64 24.65
N LEU A 263 5.41 7.47 24.49
CA LEU A 263 5.29 8.93 24.42
C LEU A 263 4.84 9.44 23.05
N ILE A 264 4.84 8.56 22.04
CA ILE A 264 4.44 8.90 20.67
C ILE A 264 2.99 8.45 20.45
N PRO A 265 2.03 9.37 20.23
CA PRO A 265 0.62 9.02 20.10
C PRO A 265 0.32 8.01 18.98
N THR A 266 1.08 8.02 17.90
CA THR A 266 0.91 7.07 16.78
C THR A 266 1.52 5.70 17.02
N SER A 267 2.22 5.49 18.15
CA SER A 267 2.68 4.17 18.62
C SER A 267 1.67 3.50 19.55
N GLU A 268 0.64 4.23 20.02
CA GLU A 268 -0.33 3.71 20.98
C GLU A 268 -1.12 2.52 20.39
N GLY A 269 -1.55 2.62 19.13
CA GLY A 269 -2.26 1.55 18.44
C GLY A 269 -1.42 0.27 18.29
N PRO A 270 -0.24 0.31 17.64
CA PRO A 270 0.65 -0.83 17.55
C PRO A 270 1.00 -1.46 18.90
N ASN A 271 1.37 -0.64 19.90
CA ASN A 271 1.68 -1.15 21.24
C ASN A 271 0.47 -1.80 21.92
N SER A 272 -0.75 -1.33 21.66
CA SER A 272 -1.98 -1.98 22.15
C SER A 272 -2.15 -3.35 21.49
N LEU A 273 -1.98 -3.45 20.17
CA LEU A 273 -2.08 -4.71 19.44
C LEU A 273 -1.05 -5.74 19.92
N ILE A 274 0.18 -5.33 20.20
CA ILE A 274 1.22 -6.21 20.78
C ILE A 274 0.77 -6.75 22.13
N LYS A 275 0.16 -5.93 23.00
CA LYS A 275 -0.39 -6.39 24.28
C LYS A 275 -1.54 -7.37 24.09
N ASP A 276 -2.29 -7.24 23.00
CA ASP A 276 -3.41 -8.11 22.63
C ASP A 276 -2.95 -9.38 21.87
N GLY A 277 -1.63 -9.57 21.70
CA GLY A 277 -1.04 -10.77 21.09
C GLY A 277 -0.53 -10.62 19.66
N ALA A 278 -0.53 -9.40 19.09
CA ALA A 278 0.10 -9.18 17.79
C ALA A 278 1.62 -9.40 17.85
N VAL A 279 2.18 -9.96 16.80
CA VAL A 279 3.62 -10.23 16.70
C VAL A 279 4.39 -8.93 16.55
N PRO A 280 5.34 -8.60 17.45
CA PRO A 280 6.17 -7.42 17.30
C PRO A 280 7.16 -7.59 16.14
N VAL A 281 7.32 -6.55 15.33
CA VAL A 281 8.20 -6.54 14.15
C VAL A 281 9.19 -5.39 14.25
N THR A 282 10.47 -5.71 14.13
CA THR A 282 11.58 -4.76 14.19
C THR A 282 12.35 -4.68 12.87
N ASN A 283 12.19 -5.68 12.01
CA ASN A 283 12.71 -5.72 10.65
C ASN A 283 11.78 -6.54 9.74
N GLY A 284 11.89 -6.39 8.43
CA GLY A 284 11.00 -7.07 7.48
C GLY A 284 11.17 -8.59 7.45
N TYR A 285 12.33 -9.09 7.87
CA TYR A 285 12.60 -10.52 7.89
C TYR A 285 11.85 -11.25 9.02
N ASP A 286 11.45 -10.56 10.10
CA ASP A 286 10.63 -11.13 11.17
C ASP A 286 9.33 -11.74 10.62
N ILE A 287 8.70 -11.06 9.63
CA ILE A 287 7.49 -11.55 8.97
C ILE A 287 7.79 -12.70 8.01
N ILE A 288 8.91 -12.62 7.28
CA ILE A 288 9.34 -13.68 6.36
C ILE A 288 9.63 -14.98 7.13
N GLU A 289 10.32 -14.87 8.25
CA GLU A 289 10.63 -16.02 9.13
C GLU A 289 9.37 -16.60 9.77
N TYR A 290 8.42 -15.76 10.17
CA TYR A 290 7.14 -16.19 10.74
C TYR A 290 6.38 -17.13 9.79
N TYR A 291 6.39 -16.86 8.49
CA TYR A 291 5.74 -17.72 7.49
C TYR A 291 6.63 -18.87 6.99
N GLY A 292 7.82 -19.05 7.55
CA GLY A 292 8.64 -20.23 7.31
C GLY A 292 9.15 -20.40 5.88
N ASN A 293 9.72 -19.37 5.28
CA ASN A 293 10.34 -19.44 3.93
C ASN A 293 9.44 -20.07 2.85
N VAL A 294 8.15 -19.85 2.86
CA VAL A 294 7.23 -20.35 1.85
C VAL A 294 7.57 -19.69 0.49
N GLY A 295 8.39 -20.38 -0.31
CA GLY A 295 8.75 -19.93 -1.67
C GLY A 295 9.65 -18.70 -1.76
N VAL A 296 10.16 -18.20 -0.65
CA VAL A 296 11.01 -17.02 -0.59
C VAL A 296 12.47 -17.43 -0.66
N HIS A 297 13.21 -16.96 -1.64
CA HIS A 297 14.66 -17.12 -1.65
C HIS A 297 15.25 -16.43 -0.43
N LYS A 298 15.90 -17.20 0.46
CA LYS A 298 16.78 -16.60 1.48
C LYS A 298 17.81 -15.76 0.72
N PRO A 299 17.93 -14.46 0.99
CA PRO A 299 19.15 -13.78 0.61
C PRO A 299 20.29 -14.52 1.30
N ALA A 300 21.35 -14.85 0.55
CA ALA A 300 22.56 -15.37 1.15
C ALA A 300 22.88 -14.54 2.40
N GLN A 301 23.13 -15.21 3.52
CA GLN A 301 23.40 -14.54 4.80
C GLN A 301 24.36 -13.38 4.54
N ALA A 302 23.83 -12.18 4.52
CA ALA A 302 24.66 -11.00 4.58
C ALA A 302 25.32 -11.09 5.96
N GLU A 303 26.62 -11.33 5.94
CA GLU A 303 27.45 -11.12 7.12
C GLU A 303 26.98 -9.84 7.81
N SER A 304 26.93 -9.86 9.14
CA SER A 304 26.56 -8.74 9.99
C SER A 304 27.51 -7.54 9.82
N GLY A 305 27.58 -7.05 8.60
CA GLY A 305 28.11 -5.76 8.25
C GLY A 305 26.97 -4.76 8.41
N GLN A 306 27.15 -3.78 9.26
CA GLN A 306 26.33 -2.58 9.30
C GLN A 306 26.05 -2.16 7.86
N ILE A 307 24.79 -2.30 7.43
CA ILE A 307 24.36 -1.75 6.14
C ILE A 307 24.37 -0.23 6.32
N SER A 308 25.51 0.35 5.99
CA SER A 308 25.61 1.76 5.72
C SER A 308 24.72 2.02 4.51
N PHE A 309 23.58 2.67 4.74
CA PHE A 309 22.76 3.24 3.67
C PHE A 309 23.56 4.37 3.01
N LYS A 310 24.53 3.97 2.18
CA LYS A 310 25.06 4.86 1.14
C LYS A 310 24.14 4.71 -0.06
N ASP A 311 22.96 5.31 0.00
CA ASP A 311 22.33 5.79 -1.20
C ASP A 311 23.24 6.88 -1.74
N GLU A 312 24.09 6.49 -2.69
CA GLU A 312 24.65 7.43 -3.63
C GLU A 312 23.51 8.00 -4.48
N VAL A 313 22.72 8.89 -3.88
CA VAL A 313 22.14 9.97 -4.66
C VAL A 313 23.36 10.76 -5.12
N LYS A 314 23.82 10.50 -6.34
CA LYS A 314 24.80 11.36 -7.02
C LYS A 314 24.20 12.76 -7.02
N ARG A 315 24.49 13.53 -5.97
CA ARG A 315 24.20 14.95 -5.94
C ARG A 315 25.09 15.55 -7.03
N VAL A 316 24.49 15.92 -8.13
CA VAL A 316 25.21 16.59 -9.20
C VAL A 316 25.58 17.96 -8.67
N LEU A 317 26.86 18.13 -8.31
CA LEU A 317 27.40 19.41 -7.92
C LEU A 317 27.29 20.36 -9.11
N PRO A 318 26.87 21.61 -8.91
CA PRO A 318 26.91 22.62 -9.95
C PRO A 318 28.30 22.72 -10.55
N SER A 319 28.40 22.91 -11.87
CA SER A 319 29.68 22.92 -12.59
C SER A 319 30.66 24.01 -12.14
N TYR A 320 30.14 25.07 -11.55
CA TYR A 320 30.91 26.24 -11.06
C TYR A 320 31.53 26.06 -9.66
N ILE A 321 31.27 24.94 -8.97
CA ILE A 321 31.86 24.67 -7.65
C ILE A 321 33.38 24.51 -7.78
N SER A 322 34.13 25.22 -6.91
CA SER A 322 35.57 25.18 -6.86
C SER A 322 36.14 23.78 -6.65
N LYS A 323 37.42 23.60 -6.98
CA LYS A 323 38.12 22.33 -6.76
C LYS A 323 38.13 21.96 -5.27
N GLU A 324 38.33 22.93 -4.41
CA GLU A 324 38.31 22.82 -2.94
C GLU A 324 36.90 22.44 -2.46
N GLY A 325 35.85 23.06 -3.01
CA GLY A 325 34.47 22.73 -2.69
C GLY A 325 34.12 21.29 -3.03
N LYS A 326 34.56 20.78 -4.18
CA LYS A 326 34.40 19.37 -4.56
C LYS A 326 35.11 18.41 -3.62
N MET A 327 36.32 18.74 -3.19
CA MET A 327 37.08 17.95 -2.23
C MET A 327 36.37 17.89 -0.86
N ILE A 328 35.89 19.04 -0.35
CA ILE A 328 35.16 19.10 0.91
C ILE A 328 33.85 18.33 0.82
N PHE A 329 33.08 18.51 -0.25
CA PHE A 329 31.83 17.78 -0.47
C PHE A 329 32.03 16.25 -0.42
N ALA A 330 33.12 15.74 -0.97
CA ALA A 330 33.45 14.32 -0.94
C ALA A 330 33.79 13.76 0.45
N THR A 331 34.14 14.65 1.40
CA THR A 331 34.51 14.26 2.78
C THR A 331 33.41 14.47 3.79
N LEU A 332 32.37 15.26 3.46
CA LEU A 332 31.24 15.54 4.36
C LEU A 332 30.22 14.41 4.35
N GLU A 333 29.67 14.16 5.50
CA GLU A 333 28.63 13.21 5.80
C GLU A 333 27.42 13.93 6.41
N PRO A 334 26.27 13.24 6.59
CA PRO A 334 25.14 13.82 7.34
C PRO A 334 25.50 14.19 8.80
N GLN A 335 26.51 13.53 9.36
CA GLN A 335 27.02 13.89 10.72
C GLN A 335 27.97 15.09 10.64
N PRO A 336 27.83 16.09 11.54
CA PRO A 336 28.66 17.29 11.52
C PRO A 336 30.12 16.99 11.83
N LYS A 337 31.04 17.29 10.88
CA LYS A 337 32.50 17.18 11.03
C LYS A 337 33.10 18.54 11.40
N HIS A 338 34.07 18.55 12.33
CA HIS A 338 34.79 19.76 12.69
C HIS A 338 35.78 20.18 11.60
N ILE A 339 36.06 21.47 11.46
CA ILE A 339 36.98 22.01 10.43
C ILE A 339 38.36 21.34 10.47
N SER A 340 38.87 21.00 11.66
CA SER A 340 40.14 20.28 11.79
C SER A 340 40.12 18.88 11.18
N GLU A 341 39.00 18.18 11.27
CA GLU A 341 38.82 16.86 10.65
C GLU A 341 38.81 16.98 9.13
N ILE A 342 38.09 17.99 8.61
CA ILE A 342 38.05 18.29 7.16
C ILE A 342 39.46 18.67 6.67
N SER A 343 40.19 19.49 7.43
CA SER A 343 41.58 19.89 7.13
C SER A 343 42.51 18.69 7.09
N PHE A 344 42.37 17.77 8.03
CA PHE A 344 43.18 16.56 8.12
C PHE A 344 42.97 15.64 6.90
N VAL A 345 41.71 15.44 6.47
CA VAL A 345 41.36 14.54 5.35
C VAL A 345 41.68 15.19 3.99
N THR A 346 41.43 16.50 3.83
CA THR A 346 41.59 17.19 2.54
C THR A 346 42.97 17.79 2.32
N GLY A 347 43.74 18.01 3.41
CA GLY A 347 45.04 18.71 3.34
C GLY A 347 44.87 20.25 3.14
N LEU A 348 43.65 20.78 3.13
CA LEU A 348 43.38 22.19 2.91
C LEU A 348 43.61 23.00 4.19
N ARG A 349 44.12 24.22 4.02
CA ARG A 349 44.24 25.16 5.15
C ARG A 349 42.86 25.64 5.61
N PRO A 350 42.68 25.99 6.89
CA PRO A 350 41.41 26.46 7.42
C PRO A 350 40.76 27.60 6.62
N SER A 351 41.56 28.55 6.12
CA SER A 351 41.08 29.65 5.27
C SER A 351 40.46 29.16 3.94
N GLN A 352 41.07 28.18 3.31
CA GLN A 352 40.55 27.59 2.08
C GLN A 352 39.26 26.79 2.34
N ILE A 353 39.20 26.10 3.48
CA ILE A 353 38.01 25.36 3.90
C ILE A 353 36.85 26.34 4.14
N LEU A 354 37.07 27.44 4.86
CA LEU A 354 36.02 28.43 5.14
C LEU A 354 35.45 29.04 3.85
N THR A 355 36.30 29.35 2.87
CA THR A 355 35.85 29.87 1.56
C THR A 355 35.01 28.88 0.83
N ALA A 356 35.47 27.62 0.73
CA ALA A 356 34.75 26.56 -0.01
C ALA A 356 33.48 26.08 0.71
N VAL A 357 33.46 26.11 2.03
CA VAL A 357 32.26 25.85 2.85
C VAL A 357 31.21 26.93 2.60
N THR A 358 31.59 28.22 2.57
CA THR A 358 30.66 29.31 2.26
C THR A 358 30.06 29.14 0.87
N GLU A 359 30.86 28.74 -0.11
CA GLU A 359 30.37 28.41 -1.49
C GLU A 359 29.34 27.31 -1.49
N LEU A 360 29.60 26.19 -0.79
CA LEU A 360 28.68 25.05 -0.68
C LEU A 360 27.41 25.39 0.13
N GLU A 361 27.52 26.26 1.13
CA GLU A 361 26.38 26.71 1.94
C GLU A 361 25.47 27.65 1.15
N LEU A 362 26.00 28.55 0.35
CA LEU A 362 25.23 29.40 -0.56
C LEU A 362 24.50 28.60 -1.61
N CYS A 363 25.05 27.45 -2.01
CA CYS A 363 24.38 26.49 -2.91
C CYS A 363 23.34 25.61 -2.19
N GLY A 364 23.18 25.77 -0.87
CA GLY A 364 22.24 24.97 -0.09
C GLY A 364 22.62 23.50 0.06
N ILE A 365 23.89 23.15 -0.18
CA ILE A 365 24.40 21.76 -0.20
C ILE A 365 24.80 21.30 1.19
N ILE A 366 25.31 22.22 2.02
CA ILE A 366 25.76 21.95 3.38
C ILE A 366 25.05 22.83 4.41
N GLN A 367 25.17 22.46 5.66
CA GLN A 367 24.70 23.19 6.83
C GLN A 367 25.82 23.38 7.84
N SER A 368 25.94 24.63 8.35
CA SER A 368 26.90 25.02 9.40
C SER A 368 26.29 24.85 10.78
N TYR A 369 27.12 24.48 11.74
CA TYR A 369 26.78 24.37 13.16
C TYR A 369 27.76 25.16 14.02
N SER A 370 27.38 25.46 15.26
CA SER A 370 28.24 26.12 16.21
C SER A 370 29.55 25.33 16.42
N GLY A 371 30.68 26.06 16.61
CA GLY A 371 31.98 25.45 16.80
C GLY A 371 32.65 24.96 15.50
N GLN A 372 32.41 25.63 14.39
CA GLN A 372 33.03 25.34 13.08
C GLN A 372 32.86 23.88 12.62
N ARG A 373 31.60 23.36 12.75
CA ARG A 373 31.22 22.05 12.30
C ARG A 373 30.29 22.17 11.09
N TYR A 374 30.42 21.24 10.16
CA TYR A 374 29.71 21.23 8.87
C TYR A 374 29.22 19.85 8.52
N SER A 375 28.02 19.75 7.98
CA SER A 375 27.47 18.51 7.45
C SER A 375 26.79 18.70 6.09
N LEU A 376 26.53 17.65 5.38
CA LEU A 376 25.64 17.69 4.22
C LEU A 376 24.23 18.04 4.70
N LYS A 377 23.56 18.99 4.02
CA LYS A 377 22.18 19.36 4.34
C LYS A 377 21.24 18.22 3.96
N GLU A 378 20.48 17.71 4.90
CA GLU A 378 19.37 16.78 4.60
C GLU A 378 18.28 17.53 3.82
N LYS A 379 17.74 16.90 2.76
CA LYS A 379 16.62 17.46 2.00
C LYS A 379 15.30 17.19 2.69
#